data_10f0cc2c4935ae5c84ecd1d8d8110b73
#
_entry.id   10f0cc2c4935ae5c84ecd1d8d8110b73
#
_cell.length_a   1.000
_cell.length_b   1.000
_cell.length_c   1.000
_cell.angle_alpha   90.00
_cell.angle_beta   90.00
_cell.angle_gamma   90.00
#
_symmetry.space_group_name_H-M   'P 1'
#
loop_
_entity.id
_entity.type
_entity.pdbx_description
1 polymer ?
#
loop_
_entity_poly.entity_id
_entity_poly.type
_entity_poly.pdbx_seq_one_letter_code
_entity_poly.pdbx_strand_id
1 'polypeptide(L)'
;TVNPVPNVSANASPNTICIGGSSTLSASGANTYLWSNGSSGASITVSPNSTTTYTVIGASTAGCTNTATITVYVSTTINITANANPSSICEGAYSILSASGADTYNWSNSMNLSTITVTPTNTTSYTVTGYSGGCTGTATVSVTVNPLPTMIASANPSSICYNEVTTLTASGANNYSWSHSLGTGSNVTVTPTTNTTYTVTGTNIYNCSNTASVSVVVNPIPTVNITASSTTICQGDQTILTATGADSYSWYHGLGTNNIITVSPSSTTTYTVVGTNTAGCSATASIAITVNPNADATINPIDPLCDNQEQITLTAHTSGGLWSGTGITNQVLGT
;
A
#
# COMPACT_ATOMS: atom_id res chain seq x y z
N THR A 1 -15.00 -95.51 -29.22
CA THR A 1 -14.84 -94.10 -29.48
C THR A 1 -14.35 -93.46 -28.22
N VAL A 2 -13.19 -92.75 -28.28
CA VAL A 2 -12.69 -91.94 -27.21
C VAL A 2 -13.28 -90.51 -27.37
N ASN A 3 -14.05 -90.07 -26.39
CA ASN A 3 -14.61 -88.73 -26.40
C ASN A 3 -13.59 -87.72 -25.94
N PRO A 4 -13.45 -86.54 -26.58
CA PRO A 4 -12.49 -85.54 -26.19
C PRO A 4 -12.88 -84.90 -24.86
N VAL A 5 -11.84 -84.54 -24.04
CA VAL A 5 -12.01 -83.78 -22.81
C VAL A 5 -12.29 -82.29 -23.17
N PRO A 6 -13.26 -81.66 -22.54
CA PRO A 6 -13.57 -80.21 -22.81
C PRO A 6 -12.40 -79.35 -22.46
N ASN A 7 -12.17 -78.26 -23.25
CA ASN A 7 -11.18 -77.24 -22.94
C ASN A 7 -11.84 -76.10 -22.09
N VAL A 8 -11.89 -76.33 -20.78
CA VAL A 8 -12.55 -75.39 -19.83
C VAL A 8 -11.65 -74.17 -19.55
N SER A 9 -12.22 -73.00 -19.64
CA SER A 9 -11.59 -71.76 -19.20
C SER A 9 -12.47 -71.00 -18.19
N ALA A 10 -11.82 -70.21 -17.30
CA ALA A 10 -12.51 -69.43 -16.33
C ALA A 10 -11.96 -68.00 -16.34
N ASN A 11 -12.85 -67.00 -16.16
CA ASN A 11 -12.50 -65.57 -16.03
C ASN A 11 -13.28 -64.90 -14.87
N ALA A 12 -12.77 -63.83 -14.32
CA ALA A 12 -13.43 -63.03 -13.31
C ALA A 12 -13.44 -61.54 -13.72
N SER A 13 -14.58 -60.90 -13.63
CA SER A 13 -14.73 -59.47 -13.96
C SER A 13 -15.60 -58.77 -12.91
N PRO A 14 -15.00 -57.83 -12.16
CA PRO A 14 -13.57 -57.52 -12.00
C PRO A 14 -12.81 -58.66 -11.29
N ASN A 15 -11.53 -58.88 -11.59
CA ASN A 15 -10.71 -59.89 -10.91
C ASN A 15 -10.20 -59.40 -9.52
N THR A 16 -10.33 -58.10 -9.21
CA THR A 16 -10.04 -57.52 -7.91
C THR A 16 -11.26 -56.74 -7.45
N ILE A 17 -11.71 -56.99 -6.22
CA ILE A 17 -12.85 -56.34 -5.58
C ILE A 17 -12.43 -55.80 -4.23
N CYS A 18 -13.19 -54.86 -3.72
CA CYS A 18 -13.11 -54.47 -2.32
C CYS A 18 -13.91 -55.41 -1.44
N ILE A 19 -13.59 -55.47 -0.15
CA ILE A 19 -14.39 -56.24 0.82
C ILE A 19 -15.86 -55.77 0.77
N GLY A 20 -16.79 -56.76 0.62
CA GLY A 20 -18.24 -56.49 0.39
C GLY A 20 -18.61 -56.25 -1.08
N GLY A 21 -17.66 -56.14 -1.98
CA GLY A 21 -17.89 -56.03 -3.41
C GLY A 21 -18.22 -57.39 -4.05
N SER A 22 -18.57 -57.40 -5.34
CA SER A 22 -18.89 -58.60 -6.10
C SER A 22 -18.07 -58.74 -7.38
N SER A 23 -17.82 -59.96 -7.80
CA SER A 23 -17.23 -60.33 -9.09
C SER A 23 -18.10 -61.32 -9.82
N THR A 24 -18.20 -61.15 -11.12
CA THR A 24 -18.85 -62.16 -11.99
C THR A 24 -17.79 -63.12 -12.51
N LEU A 25 -17.93 -64.38 -12.13
CA LEU A 25 -17.13 -65.49 -12.70
C LEU A 25 -17.84 -66.06 -13.94
N SER A 26 -17.08 -66.23 -15.01
CA SER A 26 -17.57 -66.81 -16.24
C SER A 26 -16.71 -68.03 -16.66
N ALA A 27 -17.36 -69.10 -17.14
CA ALA A 27 -16.71 -70.27 -17.65
C ALA A 27 -17.14 -70.54 -19.09
N SER A 28 -16.24 -71.06 -19.89
CA SER A 28 -16.52 -71.48 -21.28
C SER A 28 -15.81 -72.81 -21.66
N GLY A 29 -16.19 -73.40 -22.81
CA GLY A 29 -15.53 -74.56 -23.33
C GLY A 29 -16.16 -75.89 -22.92
N ALA A 30 -17.30 -75.92 -22.19
CA ALA A 30 -18.05 -77.10 -21.83
C ALA A 30 -19.56 -76.90 -21.96
N ASN A 31 -20.38 -77.97 -21.75
CA ASN A 31 -21.84 -77.90 -21.83
C ASN A 31 -22.48 -77.49 -20.45
N THR A 32 -21.90 -77.99 -19.36
CA THR A 32 -22.36 -77.70 -18.01
C THR A 32 -21.18 -77.35 -17.13
N TYR A 33 -21.45 -76.54 -16.08
CA TYR A 33 -20.44 -76.06 -15.16
C TYR A 33 -20.90 -76.21 -13.72
N LEU A 34 -19.96 -76.64 -12.86
CA LEU A 34 -20.13 -76.68 -11.41
C LEU A 34 -18.91 -75.99 -10.75
N TRP A 35 -19.12 -74.91 -9.96
CA TRP A 35 -18.12 -74.18 -9.28
C TRP A 35 -17.85 -74.71 -7.87
N SER A 36 -16.67 -74.48 -7.33
CA SER A 36 -16.23 -74.98 -6.00
C SER A 36 -17.09 -74.46 -4.82
N ASN A 37 -17.84 -73.39 -5.03
CA ASN A 37 -18.80 -72.88 -4.06
C ASN A 37 -20.18 -73.51 -4.12
N GLY A 38 -20.35 -74.57 -4.96
CA GLY A 38 -21.60 -75.26 -5.15
C GLY A 38 -22.56 -74.64 -6.18
N SER A 39 -22.22 -73.50 -6.76
CA SER A 39 -23.02 -72.81 -7.77
C SER A 39 -22.84 -73.51 -9.11
N SER A 40 -23.93 -73.56 -9.94
CA SER A 40 -23.91 -74.11 -11.30
C SER A 40 -24.23 -73.06 -12.35
N GLY A 41 -23.70 -73.22 -13.56
CA GLY A 41 -23.92 -72.31 -14.69
C GLY A 41 -22.64 -71.69 -15.25
N ALA A 42 -22.73 -71.20 -16.50
CA ALA A 42 -21.62 -70.58 -17.21
C ALA A 42 -21.21 -69.24 -16.65
N SER A 43 -22.08 -68.60 -15.83
CA SER A 43 -21.81 -67.35 -15.16
C SER A 43 -22.42 -67.34 -13.74
N ILE A 44 -21.64 -66.96 -12.76
CA ILE A 44 -22.06 -66.81 -11.35
C ILE A 44 -21.52 -65.53 -10.77
N THR A 45 -22.21 -64.98 -9.76
CA THR A 45 -21.72 -63.83 -8.97
C THR A 45 -21.22 -64.29 -7.61
N VAL A 46 -20.05 -63.83 -7.21
CA VAL A 46 -19.43 -64.16 -5.92
C VAL A 46 -19.02 -62.88 -5.17
N SER A 47 -19.07 -62.89 -3.83
CA SER A 47 -18.68 -61.79 -2.98
C SER A 47 -17.79 -62.28 -1.82
N PRO A 48 -16.57 -62.70 -2.11
CA PRO A 48 -15.66 -63.22 -1.08
C PRO A 48 -15.17 -62.10 -0.17
N ASN A 49 -15.01 -62.37 1.14
CA ASN A 49 -14.46 -61.42 2.12
C ASN A 49 -12.93 -61.49 2.21
N SER A 50 -12.29 -62.41 1.51
CA SER A 50 -10.84 -62.55 1.39
C SER A 50 -10.48 -63.07 0.00
N THR A 51 -9.25 -62.88 -0.47
CA THR A 51 -8.77 -63.39 -1.74
C THR A 51 -9.07 -64.87 -1.84
N THR A 52 -9.88 -65.28 -2.82
CA THR A 52 -10.44 -66.63 -2.95
C THR A 52 -10.25 -67.15 -4.37
N THR A 53 -9.73 -68.38 -4.46
CA THR A 53 -9.60 -69.09 -5.74
C THR A 53 -10.81 -70.00 -5.91
N TYR A 54 -11.52 -69.88 -7.05
CA TYR A 54 -12.63 -70.67 -7.44
C TYR A 54 -12.19 -71.67 -8.53
N THR A 55 -12.59 -72.95 -8.37
CA THR A 55 -12.39 -73.98 -9.37
C THR A 55 -13.73 -74.24 -10.05
N VAL A 56 -13.77 -74.34 -11.36
CA VAL A 56 -14.94 -74.75 -12.13
C VAL A 56 -14.66 -76.09 -12.78
N ILE A 57 -15.57 -77.00 -12.66
CA ILE A 57 -15.60 -78.25 -13.37
C ILE A 57 -16.59 -78.09 -14.52
N GLY A 58 -16.11 -78.21 -15.76
CA GLY A 58 -16.92 -78.23 -16.97
C GLY A 58 -17.09 -79.66 -17.52
N ALA A 59 -18.30 -80.00 -17.84
CA ALA A 59 -18.63 -81.35 -18.44
C ALA A 59 -19.16 -81.22 -19.86
N SER A 60 -18.72 -82.09 -20.77
CA SER A 60 -19.21 -82.17 -22.10
C SER A 60 -20.50 -83.01 -22.14
N THR A 61 -21.23 -83.03 -23.27
CA THR A 61 -22.45 -83.87 -23.50
C THR A 61 -22.18 -85.32 -23.34
N ALA A 62 -20.93 -85.76 -23.54
CA ALA A 62 -20.50 -87.19 -23.40
C ALA A 62 -20.06 -87.47 -21.92
N GLY A 63 -20.20 -86.57 -20.98
CA GLY A 63 -19.81 -86.73 -19.56
C GLY A 63 -18.34 -86.62 -19.26
N CYS A 64 -17.45 -86.30 -20.23
CA CYS A 64 -16.03 -86.02 -19.95
C CYS A 64 -15.89 -84.65 -19.26
N THR A 65 -15.06 -84.61 -18.23
CA THR A 65 -14.87 -83.41 -17.40
C THR A 65 -13.44 -82.85 -17.49
N ASN A 66 -13.30 -81.51 -17.30
CA ASN A 66 -12.04 -80.84 -17.09
C ASN A 66 -12.27 -79.69 -16.15
N THR A 67 -11.18 -79.12 -15.60
CA THR A 67 -11.24 -78.05 -14.62
C THR A 67 -10.47 -76.84 -15.07
N ALA A 68 -10.90 -75.65 -14.61
CA ALA A 68 -10.17 -74.41 -14.65
C ALA A 68 -10.26 -73.67 -13.30
N THR A 69 -9.30 -72.84 -13.02
CA THR A 69 -9.28 -72.03 -11.77
C THR A 69 -9.19 -70.54 -12.10
N ILE A 70 -9.79 -69.73 -11.24
CA ILE A 70 -9.73 -68.30 -11.30
C ILE A 70 -9.67 -67.73 -9.87
N THR A 71 -8.83 -66.72 -9.63
CA THR A 71 -8.71 -66.08 -8.33
C THR A 71 -9.37 -64.69 -8.37
N VAL A 72 -10.24 -64.44 -7.40
CA VAL A 72 -10.75 -63.09 -7.09
C VAL A 72 -9.93 -62.54 -5.96
N TYR A 73 -9.21 -61.46 -6.21
CA TYR A 73 -8.42 -60.76 -5.20
C TYR A 73 -9.31 -59.79 -4.43
N VAL A 74 -9.19 -59.76 -3.10
CA VAL A 74 -9.91 -58.83 -2.21
C VAL A 74 -8.92 -57.85 -1.62
N SER A 75 -9.15 -56.58 -1.88
CA SER A 75 -8.41 -55.47 -1.32
C SER A 75 -9.24 -54.74 -0.27
N THR A 76 -8.56 -54.14 0.72
CA THR A 76 -9.18 -53.23 1.69
C THR A 76 -8.84 -51.78 1.43
N THR A 77 -7.95 -51.48 0.47
CA THR A 77 -7.42 -50.16 0.19
C THR A 77 -7.64 -49.72 -1.25
N ILE A 78 -7.90 -48.44 -1.45
CA ILE A 78 -7.95 -47.76 -2.75
C ILE A 78 -6.90 -46.66 -2.79
N ASN A 79 -6.44 -46.27 -3.99
CA ASN A 79 -5.48 -45.19 -4.17
C ASN A 79 -6.21 -43.84 -4.23
N ILE A 80 -5.98 -42.97 -3.23
CA ILE A 80 -6.51 -41.61 -3.15
C ILE A 80 -5.40 -40.63 -3.49
N THR A 81 -5.75 -39.60 -4.24
CA THR A 81 -4.87 -38.42 -4.43
C THR A 81 -5.52 -37.18 -3.86
N ALA A 82 -4.69 -36.27 -3.35
CA ALA A 82 -5.11 -34.98 -2.84
C ALA A 82 -4.17 -33.88 -3.34
N ASN A 83 -4.74 -32.76 -3.77
CA ASN A 83 -4.01 -31.59 -4.24
C ASN A 83 -4.55 -30.32 -3.61
N ALA A 84 -3.68 -29.30 -3.48
CA ALA A 84 -4.04 -27.95 -3.07
C ALA A 84 -3.65 -26.95 -4.15
N ASN A 85 -4.57 -26.06 -4.49
CA ASN A 85 -4.30 -25.03 -5.48
C ASN A 85 -4.88 -23.67 -5.02
N PRO A 86 -4.00 -22.70 -4.74
CA PRO A 86 -2.54 -22.80 -4.60
C PRO A 86 -2.12 -23.59 -3.34
N SER A 87 -0.97 -24.24 -3.37
CA SER A 87 -0.40 -24.96 -2.21
C SER A 87 0.27 -24.04 -1.19
N SER A 88 0.48 -22.77 -1.55
CA SER A 88 1.03 -21.71 -0.70
C SER A 88 0.18 -20.45 -0.85
N ILE A 89 -0.27 -19.89 0.25
CA ILE A 89 -1.16 -18.73 0.33
C ILE A 89 -0.60 -17.70 1.30
N CYS A 90 -1.06 -16.46 1.19
CA CYS A 90 -0.86 -15.46 2.23
C CYS A 90 -1.92 -15.61 3.31
N GLU A 91 -1.61 -15.18 4.52
CA GLU A 91 -2.58 -15.08 5.61
C GLU A 91 -3.85 -14.35 5.15
N GLY A 92 -5.04 -14.96 5.44
CA GLY A 92 -6.34 -14.45 5.02
C GLY A 92 -6.77 -14.84 3.60
N ALA A 93 -5.91 -15.46 2.78
CA ALA A 93 -6.28 -15.99 1.47
C ALA A 93 -6.83 -17.41 1.59
N TYR A 94 -7.40 -17.94 0.49
CA TYR A 94 -7.95 -19.28 0.44
C TYR A 94 -7.16 -20.21 -0.47
N SER A 95 -7.32 -21.52 -0.27
CA SER A 95 -6.86 -22.57 -1.17
C SER A 95 -8.02 -23.53 -1.47
N ILE A 96 -8.01 -24.10 -2.67
CA ILE A 96 -8.95 -25.12 -3.09
C ILE A 96 -8.25 -26.47 -2.98
N LEU A 97 -8.79 -27.37 -2.15
CA LEU A 97 -8.33 -28.75 -2.04
C LEU A 97 -9.21 -29.64 -2.93
N SER A 98 -8.58 -30.55 -3.65
CA SER A 98 -9.26 -31.52 -4.49
C SER A 98 -8.77 -32.93 -4.20
N ALA A 99 -9.70 -33.90 -4.16
CA ALA A 99 -9.41 -35.33 -4.00
C ALA A 99 -9.97 -36.11 -5.15
N SER A 100 -9.31 -37.21 -5.51
CA SER A 100 -9.79 -38.18 -6.50
C SER A 100 -9.43 -39.63 -6.13
N GLY A 101 -10.08 -40.60 -6.79
CA GLY A 101 -9.84 -42.04 -6.57
C GLY A 101 -10.88 -42.75 -5.71
N ALA A 102 -12.00 -42.09 -5.35
CA ALA A 102 -13.10 -42.71 -4.59
C ALA A 102 -14.46 -42.16 -5.01
N ASP A 103 -15.56 -42.79 -4.54
CA ASP A 103 -16.93 -42.36 -4.77
C ASP A 103 -17.36 -41.26 -3.78
N THR A 104 -16.88 -41.36 -2.55
CA THR A 104 -17.15 -40.36 -1.49
C THR A 104 -15.90 -40.06 -0.70
N TYR A 105 -15.89 -38.87 -0.07
CA TYR A 105 -14.73 -38.34 0.63
C TYR A 105 -15.11 -37.80 2.00
N ASN A 106 -14.17 -37.83 2.94
CA ASN A 106 -14.24 -37.14 4.22
C ASN A 106 -12.90 -36.53 4.57
N TRP A 107 -12.84 -35.20 4.66
CA TRP A 107 -11.66 -34.44 5.01
C TRP A 107 -11.53 -34.28 6.53
N SER A 108 -10.31 -34.08 7.00
CA SER A 108 -9.99 -33.87 8.42
C SER A 108 -10.70 -32.66 9.07
N ASN A 109 -11.22 -31.73 8.27
CA ASN A 109 -12.03 -30.59 8.70
C ASN A 109 -13.56 -30.89 8.62
N SER A 110 -13.95 -32.18 8.51
CA SER A 110 -15.34 -32.66 8.44
C SER A 110 -16.10 -32.27 7.16
N MET A 111 -15.43 -31.78 6.14
CA MET A 111 -16.02 -31.59 4.83
C MET A 111 -16.02 -32.91 4.04
N ASN A 112 -17.05 -33.14 3.22
CA ASN A 112 -17.28 -34.43 2.56
C ASN A 112 -17.42 -34.35 1.01
N LEU A 113 -16.96 -33.27 0.40
CA LEU A 113 -16.95 -33.10 -1.05
C LEU A 113 -15.57 -33.46 -1.64
N SER A 114 -15.57 -33.86 -2.93
CA SER A 114 -14.31 -34.09 -3.66
C SER A 114 -13.46 -32.81 -3.80
N THR A 115 -14.10 -31.63 -3.74
CA THR A 115 -13.43 -30.33 -3.81
C THR A 115 -13.97 -29.44 -2.70
N ILE A 116 -13.07 -28.85 -1.91
CA ILE A 116 -13.39 -27.99 -0.78
C ILE A 116 -12.53 -26.72 -0.81
N THR A 117 -13.05 -25.63 -0.23
CA THR A 117 -12.28 -24.38 -0.03
C THR A 117 -11.90 -24.26 1.42
N VAL A 118 -10.64 -23.91 1.69
CA VAL A 118 -10.10 -23.72 3.04
C VAL A 118 -9.37 -22.39 3.16
N THR A 119 -9.44 -21.76 4.34
CA THR A 119 -8.77 -20.49 4.68
C THR A 119 -8.01 -20.64 6.00
N PRO A 120 -6.94 -21.45 6.02
CA PRO A 120 -6.17 -21.64 7.24
C PRO A 120 -5.43 -20.38 7.65
N THR A 121 -5.31 -20.12 8.94
CA THR A 121 -4.53 -19.00 9.50
C THR A 121 -3.06 -19.37 9.72
N ASN A 122 -2.75 -20.67 9.74
CA ASN A 122 -1.40 -21.22 9.86
C ASN A 122 -1.21 -22.35 8.86
N THR A 123 0.04 -22.67 8.53
CA THR A 123 0.36 -23.84 7.70
C THR A 123 -0.32 -25.08 8.24
N THR A 124 -1.20 -25.66 7.43
CA THR A 124 -2.11 -26.74 7.86
C THR A 124 -2.06 -27.90 6.88
N SER A 125 -1.99 -29.11 7.41
CA SER A 125 -2.11 -30.37 6.65
C SER A 125 -3.55 -30.88 6.75
N TYR A 126 -4.12 -31.22 5.60
CA TYR A 126 -5.45 -31.81 5.48
C TYR A 126 -5.34 -33.24 4.99
N THR A 127 -5.94 -34.17 5.72
CA THR A 127 -6.05 -35.57 5.31
C THR A 127 -7.44 -35.82 4.78
N VAL A 128 -7.55 -36.47 3.65
CA VAL A 128 -8.81 -36.95 3.07
C VAL A 128 -8.85 -38.46 3.14
N THR A 129 -9.98 -39.00 3.56
CA THR A 129 -10.33 -40.42 3.46
C THR A 129 -11.35 -40.57 2.34
N GLY A 130 -11.04 -41.42 1.35
CA GLY A 130 -11.95 -41.78 0.29
C GLY A 130 -12.55 -43.16 0.51
N TYR A 131 -13.80 -43.37 0.10
CA TYR A 131 -14.57 -44.60 0.23
C TYR A 131 -15.12 -45.01 -1.15
N SER A 132 -14.93 -46.25 -1.53
CA SER A 132 -15.48 -46.84 -2.76
C SER A 132 -15.60 -48.34 -2.60
N GLY A 133 -16.83 -48.92 -2.83
CA GLY A 133 -17.09 -50.37 -2.85
C GLY A 133 -16.64 -51.10 -1.58
N GLY A 134 -16.66 -50.44 -0.40
CA GLY A 134 -16.22 -51.03 0.87
C GLY A 134 -14.70 -50.89 1.14
N CYS A 135 -13.92 -50.40 0.16
CA CYS A 135 -12.53 -50.02 0.34
C CYS A 135 -12.37 -48.59 0.85
N THR A 136 -11.29 -48.35 1.59
CA THR A 136 -10.88 -47.03 2.04
C THR A 136 -9.44 -46.72 1.62
N GLY A 137 -9.17 -45.45 1.42
CA GLY A 137 -7.81 -44.98 1.18
C GLY A 137 -7.68 -43.57 1.74
N THR A 138 -6.46 -43.14 2.01
CA THR A 138 -6.18 -41.80 2.54
C THR A 138 -5.10 -41.12 1.72
N ALA A 139 -5.21 -39.79 1.64
CA ALA A 139 -4.16 -38.92 1.14
C ALA A 139 -4.06 -37.67 2.03
N THR A 140 -2.88 -37.06 2.05
CA THR A 140 -2.64 -35.84 2.83
C THR A 140 -2.06 -34.78 1.92
N VAL A 141 -2.51 -33.54 2.09
CA VAL A 141 -2.03 -32.36 1.38
C VAL A 141 -1.85 -31.22 2.36
N SER A 142 -0.79 -30.42 2.20
CA SER A 142 -0.50 -29.27 3.05
C SER A 142 -0.73 -27.97 2.30
N VAL A 143 -1.31 -27.00 3.00
CA VAL A 143 -1.40 -25.58 2.58
C VAL A 143 -0.45 -24.78 3.44
N THR A 144 0.59 -24.22 2.81
CA THR A 144 1.53 -23.32 3.48
C THR A 144 0.91 -21.92 3.59
N VAL A 145 0.91 -21.34 4.79
CA VAL A 145 0.45 -19.97 5.04
C VAL A 145 1.64 -19.08 5.31
N ASN A 146 1.84 -18.08 4.45
CA ASN A 146 2.89 -17.09 4.58
C ASN A 146 2.35 -15.84 5.30
N PRO A 147 3.11 -15.27 6.24
CA PRO A 147 2.67 -14.07 6.95
C PRO A 147 2.62 -12.85 6.04
N LEU A 148 1.72 -11.92 6.33
CA LEU A 148 1.74 -10.60 5.72
C LEU A 148 2.91 -9.77 6.28
N PRO A 149 3.50 -8.85 5.50
CA PRO A 149 4.53 -7.96 6.01
C PRO A 149 3.96 -6.98 7.05
N THR A 150 4.71 -6.71 8.11
CA THR A 150 4.35 -5.72 9.13
C THR A 150 4.81 -4.34 8.65
N MET A 151 3.91 -3.61 8.00
CA MET A 151 4.21 -2.34 7.36
C MET A 151 4.23 -1.17 8.34
N ILE A 152 5.24 -0.30 8.20
CA ILE A 152 5.36 0.99 8.89
C ILE A 152 5.60 2.06 7.84
N ALA A 153 4.88 3.19 7.97
CA ALA A 153 5.09 4.40 7.17
C ALA A 153 5.27 5.62 8.09
N SER A 154 6.19 6.49 7.76
CA SER A 154 6.46 7.74 8.49
C SER A 154 6.79 8.88 7.54
N ALA A 155 6.64 10.12 8.01
CA ALA A 155 7.03 11.33 7.31
C ALA A 155 7.95 12.18 8.22
N ASN A 156 9.03 12.68 7.69
CA ASN A 156 9.92 13.54 8.43
C ASN A 156 10.36 14.77 7.60
N PRO A 157 9.88 15.97 8.00
CA PRO A 157 8.91 16.28 9.06
C PRO A 157 7.48 15.86 8.67
N SER A 158 6.61 15.57 9.66
CA SER A 158 5.21 15.22 9.41
C SER A 158 4.29 16.44 9.23
N SER A 159 4.82 17.62 9.52
CA SER A 159 4.15 18.93 9.33
C SER A 159 5.15 19.88 8.64
N ILE A 160 4.73 20.49 7.56
CA ILE A 160 5.53 21.37 6.69
C ILE A 160 4.77 22.65 6.39
N CYS A 161 5.48 23.66 5.93
CA CYS A 161 4.87 24.85 5.33
C CYS A 161 4.55 24.60 3.84
N TYR A 162 3.63 25.38 3.31
CA TYR A 162 3.26 25.34 1.89
C TYR A 162 4.49 25.39 0.98
N ASN A 163 4.59 24.46 0.03
CA ASN A 163 5.72 24.25 -0.88
C ASN A 163 7.02 23.75 -0.24
N GLU A 164 7.04 23.34 1.01
CA GLU A 164 8.21 22.68 1.60
C GLU A 164 8.24 21.19 1.27
N VAL A 165 9.43 20.60 1.39
CA VAL A 165 9.70 19.20 1.10
C VAL A 165 9.65 18.37 2.38
N THR A 166 9.07 17.17 2.33
CA THR A 166 9.21 16.16 3.37
C THR A 166 9.62 14.81 2.77
N THR A 167 10.24 13.97 3.58
CA THR A 167 10.62 12.60 3.19
C THR A 167 9.65 11.60 3.82
N LEU A 168 9.02 10.79 2.99
CA LEU A 168 8.25 9.62 3.40
C LEU A 168 9.17 8.43 3.47
N THR A 169 9.06 7.62 4.52
CA THR A 169 9.86 6.43 4.75
C THR A 169 8.95 5.24 5.03
N ALA A 170 9.21 4.11 4.37
CA ALA A 170 8.53 2.84 4.59
C ALA A 170 9.50 1.76 5.04
N SER A 171 9.02 0.85 5.90
CA SER A 171 9.75 -0.34 6.35
C SER A 171 8.83 -1.53 6.58
N GLY A 172 9.42 -2.74 6.71
CA GLY A 172 8.71 -3.97 7.03
C GLY A 172 8.42 -4.89 5.83
N ALA A 173 8.89 -4.55 4.61
CA ALA A 173 8.75 -5.39 3.41
C ALA A 173 10.04 -5.40 2.57
N ASN A 174 10.03 -6.16 1.47
CA ASN A 174 11.15 -6.24 0.52
C ASN A 174 10.99 -5.25 -0.64
N ASN A 175 9.77 -5.05 -1.11
CA ASN A 175 9.43 -4.13 -2.19
C ASN A 175 8.34 -3.18 -1.71
N TYR A 176 8.34 -1.95 -2.23
CA TYR A 176 7.41 -0.89 -1.87
C TYR A 176 6.79 -0.27 -3.12
N SER A 177 5.55 0.17 -3.00
CA SER A 177 4.86 0.96 -4.01
C SER A 177 4.00 2.01 -3.32
N TRP A 178 4.30 3.31 -3.58
CA TRP A 178 3.58 4.42 -2.98
C TRP A 178 2.40 4.86 -3.85
N SER A 179 1.35 5.32 -3.20
CA SER A 179 0.23 6.02 -3.83
C SER A 179 0.72 7.28 -4.57
N HIS A 180 -0.17 7.91 -5.37
CA HIS A 180 0.15 9.13 -6.13
C HIS A 180 1.31 8.97 -7.11
N SER A 181 1.61 7.74 -7.56
CA SER A 181 2.68 7.43 -8.53
C SER A 181 4.08 7.88 -8.07
N LEU A 182 4.35 7.89 -6.76
CA LEU A 182 5.63 8.35 -6.19
C LEU A 182 6.78 7.35 -6.37
N GLY A 183 6.51 6.16 -6.96
CA GLY A 183 7.52 5.15 -7.23
C GLY A 183 7.61 4.04 -6.19
N THR A 184 8.73 3.30 -6.20
CA THR A 184 8.90 2.01 -5.51
C THR A 184 10.01 2.00 -4.44
N GLY A 185 10.55 3.15 -4.08
CA GLY A 185 11.61 3.26 -3.05
C GLY A 185 11.07 3.12 -1.62
N SER A 186 11.94 2.67 -0.69
CA SER A 186 11.65 2.75 0.75
C SER A 186 11.59 4.19 1.26
N ASN A 187 12.24 5.13 0.56
CA ASN A 187 12.23 6.57 0.83
C ASN A 187 11.83 7.31 -0.43
N VAL A 188 10.89 8.23 -0.30
CA VAL A 188 10.46 9.14 -1.37
C VAL A 188 10.29 10.55 -0.82
N THR A 189 10.61 11.56 -1.61
CA THR A 189 10.41 12.97 -1.24
C THR A 189 9.15 13.50 -1.91
N VAL A 190 8.38 14.31 -1.17
CA VAL A 190 7.13 14.90 -1.64
C VAL A 190 7.03 16.37 -1.23
N THR A 191 6.28 17.15 -2.01
CA THR A 191 6.02 18.58 -1.80
C THR A 191 4.51 18.82 -1.91
N PRO A 192 3.70 18.31 -0.97
CA PRO A 192 2.26 18.51 -1.03
C PRO A 192 1.89 19.98 -0.78
N THR A 193 0.86 20.46 -1.48
CA THR A 193 0.32 21.83 -1.32
C THR A 193 -0.89 21.88 -0.40
N THR A 194 -1.42 20.71 0.00
CA THR A 194 -2.53 20.54 0.94
C THR A 194 -2.28 19.33 1.81
N ASN A 195 -3.00 19.23 2.94
CA ASN A 195 -2.94 18.05 3.79
C ASN A 195 -3.17 16.79 2.96
N THR A 196 -2.21 15.89 2.95
CA THR A 196 -2.21 14.72 2.08
C THR A 196 -1.86 13.46 2.86
N THR A 197 -2.64 12.40 2.63
CA THR A 197 -2.34 11.07 3.17
C THR A 197 -1.74 10.20 2.06
N TYR A 198 -0.58 9.64 2.32
CA TYR A 198 0.15 8.74 1.46
C TYR A 198 0.02 7.31 1.97
N THR A 199 -0.29 6.38 1.08
CA THR A 199 -0.35 4.96 1.38
C THR A 199 0.77 4.24 0.65
N VAL A 200 1.47 3.37 1.37
CA VAL A 200 2.48 2.47 0.80
C VAL A 200 2.00 1.03 0.88
N THR A 201 2.12 0.31 -0.23
CA THR A 201 1.96 -1.14 -0.28
C THR A 201 3.35 -1.77 -0.22
N GLY A 202 3.57 -2.61 0.76
CA GLY A 202 4.79 -3.40 0.88
C GLY A 202 4.53 -4.86 0.54
N THR A 203 5.46 -5.48 -0.19
CA THR A 203 5.38 -6.89 -0.59
C THR A 203 6.63 -7.61 -0.08
N ASN A 204 6.44 -8.75 0.59
CA ASN A 204 7.53 -9.57 1.10
C ASN A 204 8.05 -10.58 0.06
N ILE A 205 9.03 -11.41 0.42
CA ILE A 205 9.64 -12.44 -0.44
C ILE A 205 8.67 -13.54 -0.89
N TYR A 206 7.53 -13.69 -0.20
CA TYR A 206 6.48 -14.66 -0.52
C TYR A 206 5.38 -14.08 -1.42
N ASN A 207 5.56 -12.85 -1.94
CA ASN A 207 4.55 -12.08 -2.68
C ASN A 207 3.29 -11.73 -1.87
N CYS A 208 3.39 -11.77 -0.54
CA CYS A 208 2.31 -11.30 0.33
C CYS A 208 2.43 -9.80 0.54
N SER A 209 1.31 -9.08 0.43
CA SER A 209 1.28 -7.62 0.48
C SER A 209 0.44 -7.12 1.65
N ASN A 210 0.88 -6.00 2.22
CA ASN A 210 0.13 -5.25 3.22
C ASN A 210 0.37 -3.76 3.01
N THR A 211 -0.42 -2.91 3.66
CA THR A 211 -0.36 -1.46 3.49
C THR A 211 -0.13 -0.74 4.82
N ALA A 212 0.50 0.43 4.74
CA ALA A 212 0.53 1.42 5.81
C ALA A 212 0.27 2.80 5.22
N SER A 213 -0.22 3.73 6.04
CA SER A 213 -0.50 5.10 5.61
C SER A 213 0.14 6.10 6.55
N VAL A 214 0.53 7.25 5.99
CA VAL A 214 1.08 8.40 6.72
C VAL A 214 0.49 9.69 6.18
N SER A 215 0.14 10.62 7.07
CA SER A 215 -0.40 11.92 6.70
C SER A 215 0.66 13.01 6.88
N VAL A 216 0.74 13.92 5.91
CA VAL A 216 1.55 15.14 5.96
C VAL A 216 0.61 16.32 6.12
N VAL A 217 0.83 17.12 7.17
CA VAL A 217 0.10 18.37 7.41
C VAL A 217 0.83 19.50 6.69
N VAL A 218 0.09 20.29 5.91
CA VAL A 218 0.60 21.47 5.21
C VAL A 218 0.02 22.73 5.82
N ASN A 219 0.87 23.54 6.43
CA ASN A 219 0.49 24.78 7.06
C ASN A 219 0.59 25.93 6.06
N PRO A 220 -0.37 26.86 6.05
CA PRO A 220 -0.31 28.03 5.19
C PRO A 220 0.83 28.97 5.60
N ILE A 221 1.44 29.65 4.63
CA ILE A 221 2.36 30.75 4.85
C ILE A 221 1.54 31.98 5.27
N PRO A 222 1.94 32.75 6.30
CA PRO A 222 1.24 33.96 6.71
C PRO A 222 1.31 35.06 5.63
N THR A 223 0.26 35.89 5.53
CA THR A 223 0.25 37.06 4.65
C THR A 223 0.69 38.29 5.47
N VAL A 224 1.98 38.59 5.46
CA VAL A 224 2.57 39.69 6.20
C VAL A 224 2.40 41.01 5.45
N ASN A 225 1.93 42.05 6.15
CA ASN A 225 1.78 43.39 5.62
C ASN A 225 2.47 44.39 6.54
N ILE A 226 3.02 45.47 5.94
CA ILE A 226 3.55 46.63 6.68
C ILE A 226 2.80 47.88 6.27
N THR A 227 2.43 48.69 7.26
CA THR A 227 1.92 50.03 7.06
C THR A 227 2.82 51.03 7.78
N ALA A 228 2.93 52.25 7.28
CA ALA A 228 3.64 53.36 7.93
C ALA A 228 2.67 54.49 8.23
N SER A 229 2.86 55.22 9.35
CA SER A 229 2.11 56.46 9.66
C SER A 229 2.36 57.52 8.59
N SER A 230 3.59 57.56 8.05
CA SER A 230 3.97 58.35 6.86
C SER A 230 5.03 57.58 6.07
N THR A 231 4.90 57.47 4.76
CA THR A 231 5.91 56.90 3.85
C THR A 231 6.91 57.94 3.36
N THR A 232 6.66 59.22 3.64
CA THR A 232 7.57 60.33 3.29
C THR A 232 7.71 61.24 4.51
N ILE A 233 8.94 61.50 4.97
CA ILE A 233 9.28 62.31 6.14
C ILE A 233 10.42 63.26 5.78
N CYS A 234 10.64 64.31 6.59
CA CYS A 234 11.85 65.13 6.52
C CYS A 234 12.97 64.49 7.33
N GLN A 235 14.21 64.83 7.00
CA GLN A 235 15.39 64.38 7.74
C GLN A 235 15.29 64.78 9.23
N GLY A 236 15.38 63.78 10.14
CA GLY A 236 15.23 63.93 11.58
C GLY A 236 13.83 63.61 12.12
N ASP A 237 12.83 63.49 11.25
CA ASP A 237 11.48 63.07 11.65
C ASP A 237 11.39 61.58 11.94
N GLN A 238 10.31 61.19 12.59
CA GLN A 238 9.99 59.82 12.94
C GLN A 238 8.75 59.32 12.18
N THR A 239 8.72 58.04 11.86
CA THR A 239 7.51 57.33 11.37
C THR A 239 7.31 56.04 12.14
N ILE A 240 6.05 55.65 12.31
CA ILE A 240 5.66 54.42 12.99
C ILE A 240 5.39 53.38 11.92
N LEU A 241 6.07 52.23 11.99
CA LEU A 241 5.82 51.05 11.16
C LEU A 241 4.98 50.05 11.94
N THR A 242 3.94 49.54 11.34
CA THR A 242 3.04 48.50 11.90
C THR A 242 3.03 47.29 11.01
N ALA A 243 3.47 46.15 11.51
CA ALA A 243 3.39 44.85 10.86
C ALA A 243 2.13 44.12 11.31
N THR A 244 1.45 43.42 10.36
CA THR A 244 0.24 42.65 10.60
C THR A 244 0.27 41.34 9.79
N GLY A 245 -0.60 40.37 10.13
CA GLY A 245 -0.81 39.14 9.36
C GLY A 245 0.02 37.93 9.79
N ALA A 246 0.72 38.02 10.95
CA ALA A 246 1.44 36.91 11.56
C ALA A 246 1.31 36.95 13.10
N ASP A 247 1.77 35.90 13.79
CA ASP A 247 1.69 35.76 15.24
C ASP A 247 2.91 36.37 15.94
N SER A 248 4.06 36.38 15.27
CA SER A 248 5.31 36.98 15.75
C SER A 248 6.07 37.67 14.62
N TYR A 249 6.92 38.65 14.98
CA TYR A 249 7.65 39.48 14.02
C TYR A 249 9.12 39.55 14.37
N SER A 250 9.96 39.73 13.36
CA SER A 250 11.38 40.05 13.51
C SER A 250 11.80 41.00 12.40
N TRP A 251 12.20 42.24 12.80
CA TRP A 251 12.66 43.27 11.87
C TRP A 251 14.14 43.09 11.57
N TYR A 252 14.51 43.28 10.30
CA TYR A 252 15.92 43.30 9.91
C TYR A 252 16.66 44.47 10.61
N HIS A 253 17.97 44.39 10.59
CA HIS A 253 18.88 45.40 11.22
C HIS A 253 18.72 45.56 12.72
N GLY A 254 18.18 44.53 13.41
CA GLY A 254 18.12 44.55 14.89
C GLY A 254 17.07 45.50 15.47
N LEU A 255 16.06 45.89 14.69
CA LEU A 255 15.02 46.84 15.12
C LEU A 255 14.00 46.22 16.10
N GLY A 256 14.16 44.92 16.46
CA GLY A 256 13.37 44.24 17.48
C GLY A 256 12.30 43.30 16.91
N THR A 257 11.42 42.82 17.81
CA THR A 257 10.40 41.80 17.53
C THR A 257 8.96 42.29 17.75
N ASN A 258 8.79 43.56 18.10
CA ASN A 258 7.46 44.15 18.27
C ASN A 258 6.76 44.29 16.91
N ASN A 259 5.45 44.12 16.88
CA ASN A 259 4.66 44.38 15.69
C ASN A 259 4.55 45.85 15.32
N ILE A 260 4.87 46.76 16.26
CA ILE A 260 4.91 48.22 16.08
C ILE A 260 6.30 48.71 16.49
N ILE A 261 6.97 49.46 15.59
CA ILE A 261 8.26 50.07 15.84
C ILE A 261 8.23 51.52 15.36
N THR A 262 9.06 52.40 16.00
CA THR A 262 9.30 53.77 15.56
C THR A 262 10.68 53.84 14.94
N VAL A 263 10.81 54.44 13.78
CA VAL A 263 12.07 54.61 13.05
C VAL A 263 12.30 56.07 12.67
N SER A 264 13.56 56.52 12.62
CA SER A 264 13.97 57.87 12.23
C SER A 264 15.17 57.78 11.27
N PRO A 265 14.96 57.37 10.01
CA PRO A 265 16.03 57.22 9.03
C PRO A 265 16.55 58.61 8.62
N SER A 266 17.88 58.73 8.44
CA SER A 266 18.54 59.94 7.94
C SER A 266 18.58 60.03 6.40
N SER A 267 18.26 58.96 5.72
CA SER A 267 18.14 58.84 4.24
C SER A 267 17.07 57.84 3.87
N THR A 268 16.57 57.86 2.63
CA THR A 268 15.57 56.92 2.12
C THR A 268 16.00 55.51 2.42
N THR A 269 15.17 54.75 3.17
CA THR A 269 15.50 53.44 3.73
C THR A 269 14.34 52.49 3.54
N THR A 270 14.66 51.23 3.13
CA THR A 270 13.68 50.12 3.04
C THR A 270 13.75 49.31 4.33
N TYR A 271 12.61 49.14 4.97
CA TYR A 271 12.42 48.31 6.17
C TYR A 271 11.78 47.01 5.78
N THR A 272 12.32 45.90 6.29
CA THR A 272 11.82 44.55 6.04
C THR A 272 11.53 43.84 7.36
N VAL A 273 10.39 43.17 7.42
CA VAL A 273 9.98 42.37 8.57
C VAL A 273 9.73 40.92 8.11
N VAL A 274 10.13 39.96 8.94
CA VAL A 274 9.71 38.56 8.86
C VAL A 274 8.56 38.37 9.83
N GLY A 275 7.42 37.91 9.34
CA GLY A 275 6.31 37.50 10.19
C GLY A 275 6.20 35.97 10.19
N THR A 276 6.03 35.35 11.35
CA THR A 276 5.96 33.92 11.55
C THR A 276 4.66 33.56 12.26
N ASN A 277 3.95 32.53 11.77
CA ASN A 277 2.73 32.01 12.40
C ASN A 277 3.05 30.98 13.50
N THR A 278 2.05 30.50 14.22
CA THR A 278 2.17 29.47 15.28
C THR A 278 2.69 28.14 14.79
N ALA A 279 2.52 27.82 13.50
CA ALA A 279 3.05 26.60 12.88
C ALA A 279 4.54 26.72 12.50
N GLY A 280 5.17 27.88 12.69
CA GLY A 280 6.57 28.14 12.32
C GLY A 280 6.76 28.60 10.87
N CYS A 281 5.69 28.73 10.07
CA CYS A 281 5.78 29.21 8.68
C CYS A 281 5.95 30.72 8.65
N SER A 282 6.86 31.21 7.80
CA SER A 282 7.22 32.63 7.76
C SER A 282 7.11 33.22 6.36
N ALA A 283 6.84 34.50 6.31
CA ALA A 283 6.88 35.35 5.12
C ALA A 283 7.51 36.69 5.44
N THR A 284 7.94 37.38 4.39
CA THR A 284 8.56 38.72 4.51
C THR A 284 7.68 39.77 3.84
N ALA A 285 7.71 40.97 4.41
CA ALA A 285 7.18 42.17 3.79
C ALA A 285 8.20 43.29 3.88
N SER A 286 8.16 44.25 2.95
CA SER A 286 9.08 45.41 2.93
C SER A 286 8.31 46.68 2.61
N ILE A 287 8.75 47.81 3.21
CA ILE A 287 8.24 49.14 2.95
C ILE A 287 9.42 50.14 2.85
N ALA A 288 9.36 51.04 1.88
CA ALA A 288 10.32 52.10 1.71
C ALA A 288 9.80 53.37 2.38
N ILE A 289 10.66 54.03 3.20
CA ILE A 289 10.41 55.35 3.76
C ILE A 289 11.32 56.32 3.04
N THR A 290 10.69 57.27 2.32
CA THR A 290 11.40 58.35 1.63
C THR A 290 11.74 59.46 2.58
N VAL A 291 13.02 59.85 2.60
CA VAL A 291 13.50 60.99 3.43
C VAL A 291 13.84 62.16 2.54
N ASN A 292 13.13 63.24 2.70
CA ASN A 292 13.44 64.51 2.06
C ASN A 292 14.49 65.23 2.89
N PRO A 293 15.55 65.77 2.25
CA PRO A 293 16.52 66.58 2.98
C PRO A 293 15.86 67.87 3.54
N ASN A 294 16.32 68.28 4.68
CA ASN A 294 15.88 69.58 5.22
C ASN A 294 16.36 70.72 4.29
N ALA A 295 15.50 71.72 4.14
CA ALA A 295 15.88 72.88 3.38
C ALA A 295 17.08 73.59 4.11
N ASP A 296 18.13 73.83 3.34
CA ASP A 296 19.24 74.63 3.86
C ASP A 296 18.87 76.15 3.78
N ALA A 297 18.49 76.65 4.94
CA ALA A 297 18.12 78.06 5.07
C ALA A 297 19.31 79.03 5.21
N THR A 298 20.56 78.54 4.96
CA THR A 298 21.75 79.41 5.01
C THR A 298 21.67 80.46 3.93
N ILE A 299 21.78 81.69 4.35
CA ILE A 299 21.84 82.87 3.47
C ILE A 299 23.28 82.98 2.95
N ASN A 300 23.44 83.15 1.65
CA ASN A 300 24.73 83.43 1.07
C ASN A 300 25.31 84.69 1.65
N PRO A 301 26.58 84.72 2.08
CA PRO A 301 27.23 85.91 2.61
C PRO A 301 27.14 87.07 1.61
N ILE A 302 26.84 88.21 2.06
CA ILE A 302 26.89 89.50 1.29
C ILE A 302 27.98 90.36 1.84
N ASP A 303 28.58 91.17 1.00
CA ASP A 303 29.54 92.17 1.41
C ASP A 303 28.87 93.23 2.26
N PRO A 304 29.63 93.88 3.15
CA PRO A 304 29.12 95.00 3.95
C PRO A 304 28.57 96.12 3.07
N LEU A 305 27.34 96.56 3.40
CA LEU A 305 26.62 97.60 2.67
C LEU A 305 27.08 98.99 3.09
N CYS A 306 27.27 99.94 2.15
CA CYS A 306 27.43 101.30 2.41
C CYS A 306 26.06 102.03 2.45
N ASP A 307 25.93 103.12 3.17
CA ASP A 307 24.71 103.90 3.39
C ASP A 307 24.01 104.41 2.10
N ASN A 308 24.72 104.41 1.03
CA ASN A 308 24.21 104.92 -0.29
C ASN A 308 23.91 103.79 -1.31
N GLN A 309 23.91 102.54 -0.91
CA GLN A 309 23.62 101.42 -1.85
C GLN A 309 22.15 101.22 -1.97
N GLU A 310 21.71 101.01 -3.22
CA GLU A 310 20.37 100.57 -3.55
C GLU A 310 20.12 99.11 -3.14
N GLN A 311 18.93 98.58 -3.39
CA GLN A 311 18.53 97.25 -2.99
C GLN A 311 19.51 96.14 -3.43
N ILE A 312 19.71 95.21 -2.52
CA ILE A 312 20.47 93.95 -2.81
C ILE A 312 19.55 92.77 -2.87
N THR A 313 19.92 91.77 -3.65
CA THR A 313 19.21 90.51 -3.71
C THR A 313 19.86 89.52 -2.73
N LEU A 314 19.10 89.01 -1.78
CA LEU A 314 19.53 87.94 -0.93
C LEU A 314 19.23 86.62 -1.61
N THR A 315 20.16 85.68 -1.62
CA THR A 315 20.00 84.36 -2.11
C THR A 315 20.22 83.33 -1.02
N ALA A 316 19.43 82.27 -1.00
CA ALA A 316 19.60 81.14 -0.10
C ALA A 316 20.13 79.92 -0.86
N HIS A 317 20.71 78.94 -0.13
CA HIS A 317 21.27 77.69 -0.70
C HIS A 317 20.18 76.77 -1.29
N THR A 318 18.96 76.87 -0.74
CA THR A 318 17.82 76.09 -1.26
C THR A 318 16.65 76.99 -1.69
N SER A 319 15.96 76.62 -2.76
CA SER A 319 14.78 77.34 -3.28
C SER A 319 13.51 76.96 -2.51
N GLY A 320 12.49 77.83 -2.55
CA GLY A 320 11.14 77.55 -2.06
C GLY A 320 10.81 78.11 -0.63
N GLY A 321 11.69 78.80 -0.01
CA GLY A 321 11.47 79.47 1.26
C GLY A 321 10.83 80.90 1.15
N LEU A 322 10.17 81.31 2.24
CA LEU A 322 9.66 82.71 2.36
C LEU A 322 10.65 83.57 3.13
N TRP A 323 11.02 84.69 2.58
CA TRP A 323 11.79 85.68 3.24
C TRP A 323 10.89 86.52 4.15
N SER A 324 11.29 86.74 5.40
CA SER A 324 10.61 87.64 6.32
C SER A 324 11.60 88.46 7.14
N GLY A 325 11.27 89.71 7.43
CA GLY A 325 12.09 90.54 8.23
C GLY A 325 11.83 92.06 7.93
N THR A 326 12.29 92.90 8.82
CA THR A 326 12.20 94.37 8.66
C THR A 326 13.10 94.80 7.49
N GLY A 327 12.47 95.45 6.44
CA GLY A 327 13.20 95.88 5.23
C GLY A 327 13.12 94.89 4.04
N ILE A 328 12.44 93.75 4.16
CA ILE A 328 12.17 92.89 3.03
C ILE A 328 10.97 93.45 2.27
N THR A 329 11.19 93.88 1.01
CA THR A 329 10.13 94.50 0.17
C THR A 329 9.53 93.57 -0.87
N ASN A 330 10.23 92.48 -1.29
CA ASN A 330 9.79 91.50 -2.22
C ASN A 330 9.96 90.08 -1.64
N GLN A 331 8.85 89.48 -1.25
CA GLN A 331 8.81 88.03 -0.88
C GLN A 331 8.72 87.18 -2.17
N VAL A 332 9.81 86.98 -2.85
CA VAL A 332 9.83 86.00 -3.98
C VAL A 332 10.16 84.62 -3.44
N LEU A 333 9.32 83.64 -3.67
CA LEU A 333 9.70 82.22 -3.51
C LEU A 333 10.96 81.96 -4.34
N GLY A 334 12.07 81.70 -3.67
CA GLY A 334 13.35 81.44 -4.35
C GLY A 334 13.17 80.36 -5.43
N THR A 335 13.52 80.59 -6.68
CA THR A 335 13.57 79.66 -7.79
C THR A 335 14.78 78.80 -7.71
#